data_f7337a386a8f60863a1c746a8c2bfd70
#
_entry.id   f7337a386a8f60863a1c746a8c2bfd70
#
_cell.length_a   1.000
_cell.length_b   1.000
_cell.length_c   1.000
_cell.angle_alpha   90.00
_cell.angle_beta   90.00
_cell.angle_gamma   90.00
#
_symmetry.space_group_name_H-M   'P 1'
#
loop_
_entity.id
_entity.type
_entity.pdbx_description
1 polymer ?
#
loop_
_entity_poly.entity_id
_entity_poly.type
_entity_poly.pdbx_seq_one_letter_code
_entity_poly.pdbx_strand_id
1 'polypeptide(L)'
;MFDDHSDLLREIALEAGLVDQTQADEIWESQATTGKSFAAGLIDAGLADRPAILQAVADHLHVQYYSVVPAEPDAEVIRLLKPAQAHKYMVVPVADEAGKLTLLAKDPFNYGAVNELTFILKRDIELAVGDPEQVEAGVIRSYGEASATSMDDLLGEFCLLYTSDAADE
;
A
#
# COMPACT_ATOMS: atom_id res chain seq x y z
N MET A 1 -9.23 6.66 2.97
CA MET A 1 -7.76 6.79 2.79
C MET A 1 -7.12 6.88 4.16
N PHE A 2 -6.32 5.89 4.50
CA PHE A 2 -5.61 5.76 5.80
C PHE A 2 -6.51 5.83 7.03
N ASP A 3 -7.65 5.18 6.99
CA ASP A 3 -8.70 5.28 8.02
C ASP A 3 -8.20 4.73 9.38
N ASP A 4 -7.38 3.69 9.36
CA ASP A 4 -6.79 3.07 10.54
C ASP A 4 -5.61 3.87 11.16
N HIS A 5 -5.14 4.91 10.45
CA HIS A 5 -3.98 5.71 10.83
C HIS A 5 -4.31 7.19 11.00
N SER A 6 -5.53 7.50 11.43
CA SER A 6 -5.99 8.89 11.59
C SER A 6 -5.15 9.69 12.60
N ASP A 7 -4.69 9.06 13.68
CA ASP A 7 -3.81 9.67 14.68
C ASP A 7 -2.49 10.14 14.06
N LEU A 8 -1.84 9.23 13.34
CA LEU A 8 -0.57 9.51 12.69
C LEU A 8 -0.73 10.54 11.57
N LEU A 9 -1.84 10.47 10.83
CA LEU A 9 -2.12 11.41 9.77
C LEU A 9 -2.36 12.83 10.30
N ARG A 10 -2.98 12.95 11.48
CA ARG A 10 -3.13 14.23 12.19
C ARG A 10 -1.75 14.83 12.53
N GLU A 11 -0.85 14.03 13.07
CA GLU A 11 0.52 14.45 13.38
C GLU A 11 1.26 14.90 12.11
N ILE A 12 1.19 14.12 11.06
CA ILE A 12 1.79 14.43 9.75
C ILE A 12 1.25 15.74 9.18
N ALA A 13 -0.07 15.95 9.23
CA ALA A 13 -0.71 17.16 8.73
C ALA A 13 -0.28 18.43 9.49
N LEU A 14 -0.11 18.31 10.81
CA LEU A 14 0.42 19.40 11.65
C LEU A 14 1.89 19.68 11.34
N GLU A 15 2.71 18.64 11.22
CA GLU A 15 4.14 18.75 10.93
C GLU A 15 4.39 19.33 9.53
N ALA A 16 3.61 18.91 8.54
CA ALA A 16 3.66 19.42 7.17
C ALA A 16 3.08 20.84 7.00
N GLY A 17 2.42 21.36 8.04
CA GLY A 17 1.77 22.68 7.97
C GLY A 17 0.52 22.71 7.10
N LEU A 18 -0.11 21.57 6.84
CA LEU A 18 -1.38 21.49 6.10
C LEU A 18 -2.55 22.04 6.93
N VAL A 19 -2.46 21.94 8.23
CA VAL A 19 -3.45 22.43 9.19
C VAL A 19 -2.76 23.02 10.42
N ASP A 20 -3.46 23.93 11.10
CA ASP A 20 -3.08 24.36 12.44
C ASP A 20 -3.73 23.45 13.51
N GLN A 21 -3.36 23.66 14.78
CA GLN A 21 -3.86 22.85 15.89
C GLN A 21 -5.40 22.91 16.02
N THR A 22 -5.97 24.09 15.84
CA THR A 22 -7.43 24.31 15.94
C THR A 22 -8.17 23.57 14.85
N GLN A 23 -7.70 23.66 13.61
CA GLN A 23 -8.27 22.96 12.46
C GLN A 23 -8.16 21.44 12.60
N ALA A 24 -7.01 20.96 13.09
CA ALA A 24 -6.80 19.53 13.34
C ALA A 24 -7.75 19.00 14.42
N ASP A 25 -7.99 19.77 15.48
CA ASP A 25 -8.92 19.39 16.55
C ASP A 25 -10.37 19.39 16.08
N GLU A 26 -10.79 20.38 15.29
CA GLU A 26 -12.13 20.42 14.69
C GLU A 26 -12.40 19.21 13.78
N ILE A 27 -11.44 18.85 12.93
CA ILE A 27 -11.57 17.66 12.08
C ILE A 27 -11.63 16.39 12.93
N TRP A 28 -10.78 16.32 13.95
CA TRP A 28 -10.74 15.19 14.86
C TRP A 28 -12.08 14.96 15.59
N GLU A 29 -12.66 16.02 16.13
CA GLU A 29 -13.97 15.96 16.77
C GLU A 29 -15.09 15.58 15.79
N SER A 30 -15.00 16.06 14.54
CA SER A 30 -15.98 15.76 13.51
C SER A 30 -15.97 14.28 13.09
N GLN A 31 -14.86 13.57 13.24
CA GLN A 31 -14.77 12.13 12.95
C GLN A 31 -15.74 11.31 13.81
N ALA A 32 -15.84 11.64 15.09
CA ALA A 32 -16.75 10.95 16.03
C ALA A 32 -18.22 11.07 15.61
N THR A 33 -18.56 12.16 14.94
CA THR A 33 -19.95 12.45 14.50
C THR A 33 -20.24 11.95 13.09
N THR A 34 -19.26 12.09 12.18
CA THR A 34 -19.45 11.78 10.75
C THR A 34 -18.99 10.38 10.35
N GLY A 35 -18.13 9.75 11.14
CA GLY A 35 -17.50 8.48 10.81
C GLY A 35 -16.49 8.55 9.65
N LYS A 36 -16.14 9.76 9.20
CA LYS A 36 -15.15 9.96 8.12
C LYS A 36 -13.73 9.91 8.67
N SER A 37 -12.78 9.46 7.85
CA SER A 37 -11.36 9.50 8.21
C SER A 37 -10.83 10.93 8.29
N PHE A 38 -9.71 11.11 8.99
CA PHE A 38 -9.05 12.40 9.09
C PHE A 38 -8.67 12.98 7.72
N ALA A 39 -8.18 12.13 6.82
CA ALA A 39 -7.90 12.52 5.44
C ALA A 39 -9.14 13.04 4.71
N ALA A 40 -10.27 12.36 4.84
CA ALA A 40 -11.53 12.81 4.25
C ALA A 40 -11.99 14.15 4.85
N GLY A 41 -11.79 14.34 6.15
CA GLY A 41 -12.06 15.61 6.83
C GLY A 41 -11.21 16.77 6.29
N LEU A 42 -9.92 16.54 6.05
CA LEU A 42 -9.02 17.54 5.45
C LEU A 42 -9.48 17.96 4.06
N ILE A 43 -9.88 17.00 3.24
CA ILE A 43 -10.35 17.24 1.86
C ILE A 43 -11.69 17.99 1.87
N ASP A 44 -12.63 17.55 2.68
CA ASP A 44 -13.98 18.16 2.80
C ASP A 44 -13.89 19.61 3.31
N ALA A 45 -12.96 19.90 4.23
CA ALA A 45 -12.72 21.25 4.73
C ALA A 45 -11.95 22.13 3.75
N GLY A 46 -11.45 21.57 2.64
CA GLY A 46 -10.65 22.30 1.66
C GLY A 46 -9.27 22.74 2.16
N LEU A 47 -8.76 22.10 3.21
CA LEU A 47 -7.47 22.42 3.83
C LEU A 47 -6.30 21.74 3.11
N ALA A 48 -6.54 20.55 2.56
CA ALA A 48 -5.56 19.83 1.76
C ALA A 48 -6.27 18.98 0.70
N ASP A 49 -5.65 18.82 -0.44
CA ASP A 49 -6.09 17.88 -1.46
C ASP A 49 -5.39 16.51 -1.28
N ARG A 50 -5.87 15.51 -2.01
CA ARG A 50 -5.32 14.15 -1.93
C ARG A 50 -3.82 14.09 -2.23
N PRO A 51 -3.31 14.73 -3.31
CA PRO A 51 -1.87 14.75 -3.59
C PRO A 51 -1.04 15.39 -2.48
N ALA A 52 -1.52 16.49 -1.87
CA ALA A 52 -0.82 17.15 -0.78
C ALA A 52 -0.70 16.26 0.46
N ILE A 53 -1.75 15.53 0.81
CA ILE A 53 -1.74 14.57 1.91
C ILE A 53 -0.75 13.42 1.62
N LEU A 54 -0.78 12.87 0.42
CA LEU A 54 0.12 11.79 0.01
C LEU A 54 1.58 12.23 -0.01
N GLN A 55 1.85 13.45 -0.47
CA GLN A 55 3.20 14.02 -0.43
C GLN A 55 3.69 14.21 1.01
N ALA A 56 2.84 14.74 1.89
CA ALA A 56 3.18 14.89 3.30
C ALA A 56 3.51 13.55 3.98
N VAL A 57 2.74 12.51 3.66
CA VAL A 57 3.01 11.14 4.14
C VAL A 57 4.35 10.64 3.63
N ALA A 58 4.64 10.82 2.35
CA ALA A 58 5.92 10.41 1.76
C ALA A 58 7.11 11.15 2.38
N ASP A 59 6.97 12.45 2.61
CA ASP A 59 8.02 13.27 3.23
C ASP A 59 8.27 12.84 4.69
N HIS A 60 7.20 12.56 5.43
CA HIS A 60 7.31 12.05 6.81
C HIS A 60 8.01 10.69 6.89
N LEU A 61 7.69 9.79 5.98
CA LEU A 61 8.28 8.46 5.92
C LEU A 61 9.67 8.45 5.23
N HIS A 62 10.10 9.57 4.66
CA HIS A 62 11.34 9.70 3.87
C HIS A 62 11.39 8.72 2.69
N VAL A 63 10.25 8.56 2.01
CA VAL A 63 10.10 7.70 0.85
C VAL A 63 9.62 8.49 -0.37
N GLN A 64 9.74 7.89 -1.54
CA GLN A 64 9.34 8.53 -2.78
C GLN A 64 7.81 8.58 -2.92
N TYR A 65 7.29 9.68 -3.42
CA TYR A 65 5.89 9.84 -3.82
C TYR A 65 5.73 9.67 -5.32
N TYR A 66 4.81 8.83 -5.70
CA TYR A 66 4.41 8.62 -7.10
C TYR A 66 3.02 9.22 -7.33
N SER A 67 2.96 10.32 -8.06
CA SER A 67 1.69 10.99 -8.41
C SER A 67 0.82 10.15 -9.33
N VAL A 68 1.45 9.28 -10.11
CA VAL A 68 0.78 8.34 -11.02
C VAL A 68 1.42 6.96 -10.87
N VAL A 69 0.60 5.94 -10.62
CA VAL A 69 1.05 4.55 -10.64
C VAL A 69 1.34 4.17 -12.10
N PRO A 70 2.54 3.63 -12.41
CA PRO A 70 2.85 3.19 -13.76
C PRO A 70 1.78 2.26 -14.32
N ALA A 71 1.25 2.58 -15.50
CA ALA A 71 0.21 1.79 -16.14
C ALA A 71 0.73 0.41 -16.59
N GLU A 72 1.98 0.37 -17.00
CA GLU A 72 2.68 -0.85 -17.44
C GLU A 72 4.04 -0.90 -16.75
N PRO A 73 4.10 -1.42 -15.50
CA PRO A 73 5.39 -1.69 -14.88
C PRO A 73 6.14 -2.76 -15.69
N ASP A 74 7.45 -2.78 -15.57
CA ASP A 74 8.28 -3.77 -16.25
C ASP A 74 7.82 -5.19 -15.88
N ALA A 75 7.58 -6.03 -16.90
CA ALA A 75 7.12 -7.40 -16.71
C ALA A 75 8.07 -8.24 -15.85
N GLU A 76 9.37 -7.96 -15.91
CA GLU A 76 10.36 -8.63 -15.06
C GLU A 76 10.21 -8.24 -13.60
N VAL A 77 9.91 -6.97 -13.33
CA VAL A 77 9.68 -6.44 -11.98
C VAL A 77 8.38 -7.01 -11.38
N ILE A 78 7.32 -7.09 -12.20
CA ILE A 78 6.04 -7.69 -11.77
C ILE A 78 6.21 -9.16 -11.36
N ARG A 79 7.01 -9.92 -12.08
CA ARG A 79 7.26 -11.35 -11.80
C ARG A 79 8.02 -11.61 -10.50
N LEU A 80 8.68 -10.61 -9.95
CA LEU A 80 9.40 -10.74 -8.68
C LEU A 80 8.43 -10.94 -7.49
N LEU A 81 7.21 -10.45 -7.61
CA LEU A 81 6.18 -10.56 -6.59
C LEU A 81 5.07 -11.50 -7.05
N LYS A 82 4.70 -12.45 -6.20
CA LYS A 82 3.60 -13.37 -6.50
C LYS A 82 2.25 -12.65 -6.37
N PRO A 83 1.25 -13.01 -7.21
CA PRO A 83 -0.09 -12.44 -7.14
C PRO A 83 -0.71 -12.47 -5.74
N ALA A 84 -0.59 -13.59 -5.04
CA ALA A 84 -1.11 -13.74 -3.68
C ALA A 84 -0.50 -12.72 -2.69
N GLN A 85 0.78 -12.43 -2.83
CA GLN A 85 1.49 -11.44 -2.00
C GLN A 85 1.06 -10.01 -2.37
N ALA A 86 0.96 -9.72 -3.66
CA ALA A 86 0.50 -8.41 -4.14
C ALA A 86 -0.89 -8.08 -3.61
N HIS A 87 -1.81 -9.04 -3.63
CA HIS A 87 -3.16 -8.87 -3.09
C HIS A 87 -3.20 -8.83 -1.56
N LYS A 88 -2.44 -9.68 -0.88
CA LYS A 88 -2.40 -9.72 0.59
C LYS A 88 -1.95 -8.39 1.17
N TYR A 89 -0.90 -7.81 0.61
CA TYR A 89 -0.30 -6.58 1.11
C TYR A 89 -0.74 -5.32 0.35
N MET A 90 -1.51 -5.49 -0.73
CA MET A 90 -1.95 -4.41 -1.62
C MET A 90 -0.78 -3.52 -2.05
N VAL A 91 0.19 -4.16 -2.70
CA VAL A 91 1.42 -3.53 -3.20
C VAL A 91 1.66 -3.82 -4.67
N VAL A 92 2.23 -2.86 -5.36
CA VAL A 92 2.63 -2.97 -6.78
C VAL A 92 4.11 -2.69 -6.90
N PRO A 93 4.91 -3.62 -7.47
CA PRO A 93 6.31 -3.35 -7.74
C PRO A 93 6.44 -2.38 -8.92
N VAL A 94 7.25 -1.36 -8.76
CA VAL A 94 7.44 -0.30 -9.77
C VAL A 94 8.86 -0.19 -10.28
N ALA A 95 9.86 -0.58 -9.50
CA ALA A 95 11.26 -0.53 -9.89
C ALA A 95 12.08 -1.59 -9.14
N ASP A 96 13.09 -2.12 -9.81
CA ASP A 96 14.12 -2.97 -9.21
C ASP A 96 15.49 -2.40 -9.60
N GLU A 97 16.15 -1.76 -8.65
CA GLU A 97 17.44 -1.14 -8.86
C GLU A 97 18.48 -1.69 -7.87
N ALA A 98 19.54 -2.26 -8.39
CA ALA A 98 20.68 -2.78 -7.60
C ALA A 98 20.25 -3.78 -6.49
N GLY A 99 19.24 -4.60 -6.74
CA GLY A 99 18.73 -5.56 -5.77
C GLY A 99 17.75 -4.99 -4.74
N LYS A 100 17.37 -3.71 -4.88
CA LYS A 100 16.39 -3.02 -4.08
C LYS A 100 15.09 -2.89 -4.87
N LEU A 101 14.03 -3.51 -4.38
CA LEU A 101 12.72 -3.49 -5.00
C LEU A 101 11.86 -2.39 -4.41
N THR A 102 11.39 -1.47 -5.24
CA THR A 102 10.47 -0.40 -4.83
C THR A 102 9.03 -0.85 -5.05
N LEU A 103 8.25 -0.83 -3.98
CA LEU A 103 6.85 -1.21 -3.97
C LEU A 103 5.97 0.00 -3.65
N LEU A 104 4.99 0.27 -4.49
CA LEU A 104 3.89 1.19 -4.16
C LEU A 104 2.89 0.45 -3.27
N ALA A 105 2.67 0.97 -2.07
CA ALA A 105 1.74 0.37 -1.11
C ALA A 105 0.46 1.20 -0.98
N LYS A 106 -0.68 0.50 -0.87
CA LYS A 106 -1.96 1.12 -0.51
C LYS A 106 -1.89 1.68 0.92
N ASP A 107 -1.20 0.97 1.81
CA ASP A 107 -0.93 1.39 3.18
C ASP A 107 0.59 1.44 3.43
N PRO A 108 1.19 2.63 3.30
CA PRO A 108 2.64 2.79 3.49
C PRO A 108 3.09 2.68 4.96
N PHE A 109 2.17 2.65 5.91
CA PHE A 109 2.47 2.51 7.34
C PHE A 109 2.60 1.05 7.78
N ASN A 110 2.32 0.09 6.91
CA ASN A 110 2.40 -1.33 7.21
C ASN A 110 3.84 -1.86 7.11
N TYR A 111 4.65 -1.57 8.10
CA TYR A 111 6.04 -2.06 8.17
C TYR A 111 6.15 -3.58 8.32
N GLY A 112 5.12 -4.23 8.83
CA GLY A 112 5.05 -5.69 8.88
C GLY A 112 5.11 -6.33 7.50
N ALA A 113 4.41 -5.75 6.54
CA ALA A 113 4.46 -6.19 5.15
C ALA A 113 5.87 -6.08 4.54
N VAL A 114 6.59 -4.99 4.84
CA VAL A 114 7.98 -4.80 4.38
C VAL A 114 8.88 -5.90 4.89
N ASN A 115 8.82 -6.19 6.20
CA ASN A 115 9.64 -7.22 6.82
C ASN A 115 9.35 -8.62 6.27
N GLU A 116 8.07 -8.96 6.11
CA GLU A 116 7.67 -10.24 5.54
C GLU A 116 8.11 -10.37 4.07
N LEU A 117 7.90 -9.34 3.26
CA LEU A 117 8.29 -9.34 1.85
C LEU A 117 9.82 -9.37 1.69
N THR A 118 10.57 -8.65 2.50
CA THR A 118 12.04 -8.71 2.52
C THR A 118 12.52 -10.13 2.81
N PHE A 119 11.90 -10.81 3.76
CA PHE A 119 12.24 -12.18 4.10
C PHE A 119 11.89 -13.17 2.99
N ILE A 120 10.68 -13.04 2.41
CA ILE A 120 10.19 -13.95 1.36
C ILE A 120 10.96 -13.78 0.06
N LEU A 121 11.18 -12.53 -0.37
CA LEU A 121 11.81 -12.21 -1.64
C LEU A 121 13.34 -12.21 -1.57
N LYS A 122 13.89 -12.21 -0.36
CA LYS A 122 15.34 -12.13 -0.08
C LYS A 122 15.99 -10.94 -0.81
N ARG A 123 15.29 -9.81 -0.80
CA ARG A 123 15.69 -8.54 -1.41
C ARG A 123 15.40 -7.40 -0.45
N ASP A 124 16.15 -6.32 -0.61
CA ASP A 124 15.82 -5.07 0.06
C ASP A 124 14.53 -4.49 -0.53
N ILE A 125 13.59 -4.16 0.36
CA ILE A 125 12.31 -3.58 -0.03
C ILE A 125 12.25 -2.13 0.43
N GLU A 126 11.90 -1.25 -0.50
CA GLU A 126 11.58 0.13 -0.22
C GLU A 126 10.11 0.38 -0.54
N LEU A 127 9.37 0.94 0.40
CA LEU A 127 8.02 1.39 0.11
C LEU A 127 8.05 2.77 -0.53
N ALA A 128 7.12 3.00 -1.43
CA ALA A 128 6.81 4.31 -1.97
C ALA A 128 5.33 4.62 -1.74
N VAL A 129 4.99 5.88 -1.70
CA VAL A 129 3.62 6.35 -1.50
C VAL A 129 2.98 6.61 -2.85
N GLY A 130 1.79 6.07 -3.04
CA GLY A 130 0.93 6.34 -4.19
C GLY A 130 -0.51 6.49 -3.76
N ASP A 131 -1.36 6.95 -4.66
CA ASP A 131 -2.80 7.03 -4.40
C ASP A 131 -3.35 5.62 -4.14
N PRO A 132 -3.99 5.36 -2.98
CA PRO A 132 -4.50 4.04 -2.63
C PRO A 132 -5.42 3.39 -3.67
N GLU A 133 -6.26 4.18 -4.32
CA GLU A 133 -7.17 3.70 -5.37
C GLU A 133 -6.40 3.32 -6.65
N GLN A 134 -5.38 4.09 -7.00
CA GLN A 134 -4.51 3.77 -8.14
C GLN A 134 -3.63 2.55 -7.86
N VAL A 135 -3.15 2.39 -6.62
CA VAL A 135 -2.38 1.19 -6.22
C VAL A 135 -3.27 -0.05 -6.32
N GLU A 136 -4.48 0.00 -5.81
CA GLU A 136 -5.45 -1.10 -5.91
C GLU A 136 -5.75 -1.47 -7.37
N ALA A 137 -6.03 -0.47 -8.20
CA ALA A 137 -6.23 -0.67 -9.63
C ALA A 137 -4.97 -1.24 -10.31
N GLY A 138 -3.78 -0.83 -9.87
CA GLY A 138 -2.50 -1.35 -10.33
C GLY A 138 -2.30 -2.82 -9.99
N VAL A 139 -2.66 -3.24 -8.78
CA VAL A 139 -2.62 -4.65 -8.35
C VAL A 139 -3.53 -5.50 -9.25
N ILE A 140 -4.77 -5.07 -9.43
CA ILE A 140 -5.75 -5.78 -10.28
C ILE A 140 -5.27 -5.85 -11.73
N ARG A 141 -4.72 -4.77 -12.26
CA ARG A 141 -4.20 -4.72 -13.63
C ARG A 141 -3.00 -5.64 -13.85
N SER A 142 -2.09 -5.69 -12.88
CA SER A 142 -0.85 -6.46 -12.98
C SER A 142 -1.02 -7.94 -12.65
N TYR A 143 -1.92 -8.28 -11.72
CA TYR A 143 -2.07 -9.62 -11.16
C TYR A 143 -3.49 -10.21 -11.26
N GLY A 144 -4.45 -9.48 -11.81
CA GLY A 144 -5.85 -9.87 -11.89
C GLY A 144 -6.62 -9.69 -10.59
N GLU A 145 -7.88 -10.08 -10.58
CA GLU A 145 -8.73 -9.98 -9.39
C GLU A 145 -8.37 -11.05 -8.34
N ALA A 146 -8.40 -10.67 -7.07
CA ALA A 146 -7.98 -11.53 -5.95
C ALA A 146 -8.73 -12.87 -5.88
N SER A 147 -9.99 -12.90 -6.30
CA SER A 147 -10.83 -14.09 -6.25
C SER A 147 -10.48 -15.17 -7.29
N ALA A 148 -9.84 -14.78 -8.40
CA ALA A 148 -9.49 -15.73 -9.46
C ALA A 148 -8.09 -16.34 -9.27
N THR A 149 -7.16 -15.60 -8.66
CA THR A 149 -5.76 -16.00 -8.61
C THR A 149 -5.37 -16.68 -7.29
N SER A 150 -5.96 -16.25 -6.16
CA SER A 150 -5.61 -16.82 -4.85
C SER A 150 -6.16 -18.23 -4.63
N MET A 151 -7.28 -18.58 -5.29
CA MET A 151 -7.86 -19.92 -5.19
C MET A 151 -7.06 -20.95 -5.98
N ASP A 152 -6.59 -20.60 -7.18
CA ASP A 152 -5.78 -21.48 -8.01
C ASP A 152 -4.37 -21.69 -7.44
N ASP A 153 -3.75 -20.64 -6.88
CA ASP A 153 -2.43 -20.75 -6.25
C ASP A 153 -2.49 -21.58 -4.95
N LEU A 154 -3.53 -21.41 -4.14
CA LEU A 154 -3.74 -22.20 -2.92
C LEU A 154 -4.05 -23.67 -3.25
N LEU A 155 -4.86 -23.91 -4.28
CA LEU A 155 -5.17 -25.27 -4.74
C LEU A 155 -3.95 -25.92 -5.38
N GLY A 156 -3.14 -25.20 -6.13
CA GLY A 156 -1.90 -25.68 -6.73
C GLY A 156 -0.87 -26.08 -5.68
N GLU A 157 -0.66 -25.28 -4.66
CA GLU A 157 0.25 -25.60 -3.54
C GLU A 157 -0.27 -26.78 -2.70
N PHE A 158 -1.56 -26.81 -2.45
CA PHE A 158 -2.19 -27.92 -1.70
C PHE A 158 -2.18 -29.24 -2.49
N CYS A 159 -2.42 -29.21 -3.79
CA CYS A 159 -2.32 -30.37 -4.66
C CYS A 159 -0.89 -30.91 -4.78
N LEU A 160 0.12 -30.05 -4.82
CA LEU A 160 1.53 -30.46 -4.85
C LEU A 160 1.97 -31.12 -3.55
N LEU A 161 1.55 -30.62 -2.39
CA LEU A 161 1.80 -31.22 -1.09
C LEU A 161 1.10 -32.57 -0.94
N TYR A 162 -0.12 -32.70 -1.40
CA TYR A 162 -0.89 -33.94 -1.36
C TYR A 162 -0.36 -35.00 -2.32
N THR A 163 0.10 -34.62 -3.51
CA THR A 163 0.72 -35.50 -4.50
C THR A 163 2.08 -35.99 -4.01
N SER A 164 2.83 -35.20 -3.28
CA SER A 164 4.09 -35.59 -2.66
C SER A 164 3.90 -36.66 -1.58
N ASP A 165 2.87 -36.55 -0.74
CA ASP A 165 2.51 -37.54 0.26
C ASP A 165 2.02 -38.86 -0.36
N ALA A 166 1.30 -38.83 -1.47
CA ALA A 166 0.85 -40.00 -2.21
C ALA A 166 1.99 -40.75 -2.92
N ALA A 167 3.08 -40.03 -3.26
CA ALA A 167 4.27 -40.63 -3.89
C ALA A 167 5.16 -41.41 -2.90
N ASP A 168 5.05 -41.13 -1.61
CA ASP A 168 5.80 -41.83 -0.55
C ASP A 168 5.18 -43.19 -0.14
N GLU A 169 3.99 -43.47 -0.58
CA GLU A 169 3.34 -44.77 -0.41
C GLU A 169 3.66 -45.74 -1.57
#